data_09dd61041cbe046b8a6e743504b1c599
#
_entry.id   09dd61041cbe046b8a6e743504b1c599
#
_cell.length_a   1.000
_cell.length_b   1.000
_cell.length_c   1.000
_cell.angle_alpha   90.00
_cell.angle_beta   90.00
_cell.angle_gamma   90.00
#
_symmetry.space_group_name_H-M   'P 1'
#
loop_
_entity.id
_entity.type
_entity.pdbx_description
1 polymer ?
#
loop_
_entity_poly.entity_id
_entity_poly.type
_entity_poly.pdbx_seq_one_letter_code
_entity_poly.pdbx_strand_id
1 'polypeptide(L)'
;MNKIFSTIILAALSTSMLTSCIEEVEPQSGTASLDQVAKAPGAFNNMVSALTTNISGKRTYSPNIDRVWDFGYTAFFLTRDIEGQDIVPAGANNGVTAWYSNVKYLSAGYAITQFPWTCYYSWITDCNNVIKSAGASGYKEPEAGKMTGAGIAYTMRAMFYLDLVRMYAAKPYAVDANALTTIKADELRTLQEATHSERMTWGEAFDFILKDLDTAEKYLANYKRADKYTPDVSVVYGLKARAYLEKQDWANAEKYAKLAQQGYTMMSEAQYLSRDNGFNIPNSSWMFATRFLPTDPNIKGNDGDDSWGSVMIMEGGFDGGYASSYGGVMAIDRHLYSTIPATDFRRKCWVDFTLDGMTKENAINELKNYSNYPERVYKSGKENAKYGLGGLSLKFRNVAGKADVKYDAWCVSVPLMRIEEMKLIEAEAAGMQDEARGKVLLEAFAKTRDPQYAYGTHTDAYYNNSTSLFQNEVWWQRRVELWGEGFATFDIKRLNKGIIRSYAGTNHLENARWNTQELPNWMVWTFIGTEADNNGGMTQNPNPVQPDTDSNPYPF
;
A
#
# COMPACT_ATOMS: atom_id res chain seq x y z
N MET A 1 44.80 -37.60 -52.83
CA MET A 1 44.79 -36.17 -52.59
C MET A 1 43.40 -35.57 -52.49
N ASN A 2 42.36 -36.13 -53.10
CA ASN A 2 41.01 -35.48 -53.13
C ASN A 2 40.14 -35.66 -51.90
N LYS A 3 40.45 -36.54 -50.94
CA LYS A 3 39.65 -36.72 -49.70
C LYS A 3 40.07 -35.77 -48.57
N ILE A 4 41.30 -35.29 -48.56
CA ILE A 4 41.79 -34.36 -47.52
C ILE A 4 41.32 -32.93 -47.81
N PHE A 5 41.20 -32.56 -49.08
CA PHE A 5 40.68 -31.23 -49.47
C PHE A 5 39.16 -31.08 -49.18
N SER A 6 38.38 -32.13 -49.34
CA SER A 6 36.96 -32.09 -49.00
C SER A 6 36.70 -31.97 -47.52
N THR A 7 37.53 -32.54 -46.65
CA THR A 7 37.38 -32.48 -45.20
C THR A 7 37.79 -31.11 -44.66
N ILE A 8 38.77 -30.45 -45.27
CA ILE A 8 39.20 -29.10 -44.87
C ILE A 8 38.16 -28.05 -45.29
N ILE A 9 37.53 -28.19 -46.44
CA ILE A 9 36.45 -27.29 -46.89
C ILE A 9 35.20 -27.44 -46.03
N LEU A 10 34.85 -28.68 -45.61
CA LEU A 10 33.72 -28.89 -44.69
C LEU A 10 33.99 -28.35 -43.28
N ALA A 11 35.21 -28.44 -42.79
CA ALA A 11 35.59 -27.86 -41.48
C ALA A 11 35.65 -26.33 -41.52
N ALA A 12 36.07 -25.72 -42.64
CA ALA A 12 36.07 -24.27 -42.81
C ALA A 12 34.65 -23.69 -42.99
N LEU A 13 33.71 -24.41 -43.57
CA LEU A 13 32.30 -24.00 -43.64
C LEU A 13 31.53 -24.19 -42.32
N SER A 14 31.94 -25.13 -41.47
CA SER A 14 31.29 -25.30 -40.14
C SER A 14 31.77 -24.31 -39.09
N THR A 15 32.96 -23.72 -39.26
CA THR A 15 33.45 -22.65 -38.37
C THR A 15 32.96 -21.25 -38.74
N SER A 16 32.52 -21.04 -39.98
CA SER A 16 31.91 -19.76 -40.40
C SER A 16 30.41 -19.64 -40.12
N MET A 17 29.74 -20.72 -39.67
CA MET A 17 28.34 -20.66 -39.25
C MET A 17 28.13 -20.42 -37.75
N LEU A 18 29.17 -20.29 -36.96
CA LEU A 18 29.07 -20.04 -35.51
C LEU A 18 29.29 -18.57 -35.10
N THR A 19 29.51 -17.67 -36.07
CA THR A 19 29.48 -16.22 -35.86
C THR A 19 28.27 -15.60 -36.53
N SER A 20 27.10 -16.22 -36.37
CA SER A 20 25.85 -15.52 -36.53
C SER A 20 25.79 -14.57 -35.32
N CYS A 21 26.23 -13.34 -35.49
CA CYS A 21 25.73 -12.25 -34.68
C CYS A 21 24.21 -12.38 -34.76
N ILE A 22 23.56 -12.66 -33.65
CA ILE A 22 22.15 -12.38 -33.51
C ILE A 22 22.10 -10.86 -33.58
N GLU A 23 21.95 -10.31 -34.79
CA GLU A 23 21.52 -8.92 -34.90
C GLU A 23 20.18 -8.85 -34.21
N GLU A 24 20.08 -7.98 -33.22
CA GLU A 24 18.83 -7.68 -32.55
C GLU A 24 17.89 -7.12 -33.61
N VAL A 25 17.02 -8.00 -34.15
CA VAL A 25 16.06 -7.62 -35.19
C VAL A 25 15.02 -6.73 -34.50
N GLU A 26 14.99 -5.45 -34.89
CA GLU A 26 13.97 -4.52 -34.40
C GLU A 26 12.57 -5.12 -34.62
N PRO A 27 11.65 -4.99 -33.64
CA PRO A 27 10.30 -5.53 -33.75
C PRO A 27 9.60 -5.02 -35.02
N GLN A 28 9.22 -5.89 -35.92
CA GLN A 28 8.61 -5.52 -37.20
C GLN A 28 7.07 -5.35 -37.13
N SER A 29 6.48 -5.53 -35.97
CA SER A 29 5.02 -5.45 -35.78
C SER A 29 4.63 -4.58 -34.61
N GLY A 30 4.40 -3.29 -34.86
CA GLY A 30 3.63 -2.41 -33.95
C GLY A 30 4.19 -2.13 -32.55
N THR A 31 5.24 -2.83 -32.14
CA THR A 31 5.96 -2.61 -30.86
C THR A 31 7.28 -1.91 -31.14
N ALA A 32 7.49 -0.76 -30.51
CA ALA A 32 8.76 -0.04 -30.61
C ALA A 32 9.76 -0.58 -29.57
N SER A 33 11.05 -0.67 -29.92
CA SER A 33 12.12 -0.94 -28.95
C SER A 33 12.25 0.23 -27.98
N LEU A 34 12.81 -0.01 -26.78
CA LEU A 34 13.08 1.07 -25.81
C LEU A 34 13.94 2.19 -26.42
N ASP A 35 14.88 1.85 -27.28
CA ASP A 35 15.72 2.83 -28.00
C ASP A 35 14.93 3.65 -29.01
N GLN A 36 13.97 3.06 -29.69
CA GLN A 36 13.06 3.79 -30.59
C GLN A 36 12.13 4.71 -29.81
N VAL A 37 11.57 4.23 -28.70
CA VAL A 37 10.74 5.04 -27.81
C VAL A 37 11.55 6.20 -27.22
N ALA A 38 12.79 5.95 -26.78
CA ALA A 38 13.63 6.97 -26.18
C ALA A 38 14.01 8.10 -27.16
N LYS A 39 14.04 7.83 -28.47
CA LYS A 39 14.33 8.81 -29.54
C LYS A 39 13.12 9.62 -29.99
N ALA A 40 11.90 9.20 -29.64
CA ALA A 40 10.69 9.92 -30.06
C ALA A 40 10.53 11.25 -29.28
N PRO A 41 10.12 12.35 -29.93
CA PRO A 41 9.91 13.62 -29.24
C PRO A 41 8.91 13.47 -28.07
N GLY A 42 9.29 13.94 -26.88
CA GLY A 42 8.45 13.86 -25.67
C GLY A 42 8.36 12.47 -25.00
N ALA A 43 8.95 11.44 -25.58
CA ALA A 43 8.87 10.07 -25.05
C ALA A 43 9.37 9.94 -23.61
N PHE A 44 10.49 10.57 -23.26
CA PHE A 44 11.02 10.56 -21.90
C PHE A 44 9.99 11.14 -20.89
N ASN A 45 9.37 12.27 -21.21
CA ASN A 45 8.36 12.86 -20.33
C ASN A 45 7.11 11.98 -20.19
N ASN A 46 6.71 11.30 -21.26
CA ASN A 46 5.61 10.34 -21.22
C ASN A 46 5.95 9.13 -20.32
N MET A 47 7.17 8.61 -20.41
CA MET A 47 7.63 7.53 -19.52
C MET A 47 7.64 7.99 -18.04
N VAL A 48 8.12 9.20 -17.76
CA VAL A 48 8.09 9.76 -16.40
C VAL A 48 6.65 9.92 -15.90
N SER A 49 5.74 10.43 -16.72
CA SER A 49 4.33 10.57 -16.36
C SER A 49 3.67 9.22 -16.09
N ALA A 50 4.04 8.19 -16.84
CA ALA A 50 3.52 6.83 -16.66
C ALA A 50 3.86 6.25 -15.27
N LEU A 51 4.97 6.63 -14.65
CA LEU A 51 5.37 6.14 -13.31
C LEU A 51 4.30 6.41 -12.25
N THR A 52 3.58 7.52 -12.36
CA THR A 52 2.58 7.93 -11.37
C THR A 52 1.14 7.70 -11.83
N THR A 53 0.88 7.62 -13.13
CA THR A 53 -0.46 7.34 -13.66
C THR A 53 -0.77 5.84 -13.71
N ASN A 54 0.23 5.00 -13.95
CA ASN A 54 0.03 3.56 -14.06
C ASN A 54 -0.19 2.86 -12.70
N ILE A 55 0.04 3.53 -11.58
CA ILE A 55 -0.16 2.93 -10.26
C ILE A 55 -1.63 2.79 -9.86
N SER A 56 -2.57 3.41 -10.57
CA SER A 56 -4.01 3.22 -10.38
C SER A 56 -4.64 2.27 -11.42
N GLY A 57 -3.86 1.75 -12.36
CA GLY A 57 -4.33 0.87 -13.42
C GLY A 57 -4.25 -0.61 -13.10
N LYS A 58 -5.02 -1.41 -13.83
CA LYS A 58 -4.90 -2.89 -13.81
C LYS A 58 -3.50 -3.33 -14.24
N ARG A 59 -2.96 -4.28 -13.51
CA ARG A 59 -1.71 -4.98 -13.82
C ARG A 59 -1.91 -6.50 -13.77
N THR A 60 -3.00 -6.97 -14.33
CA THR A 60 -3.34 -8.38 -14.36
C THR A 60 -2.24 -9.20 -15.01
N TYR A 61 -1.85 -10.26 -14.35
CA TYR A 61 -1.03 -11.35 -14.89
C TYR A 61 -1.76 -12.14 -15.98
N SER A 62 -3.07 -11.95 -16.11
CA SER A 62 -3.89 -12.50 -17.19
C SER A 62 -4.89 -11.44 -17.66
N PRO A 63 -4.80 -10.97 -18.92
CA PRO A 63 -5.64 -9.88 -19.41
C PRO A 63 -7.14 -10.22 -19.50
N ASN A 64 -7.50 -11.50 -19.33
CA ASN A 64 -8.87 -11.99 -19.44
C ASN A 64 -9.51 -12.34 -18.10
N ILE A 65 -8.81 -12.13 -16.98
CA ILE A 65 -9.35 -12.42 -15.65
C ILE A 65 -9.64 -11.10 -14.94
N ASP A 66 -10.91 -10.83 -14.75
CA ASP A 66 -11.39 -9.71 -13.97
C ASP A 66 -11.28 -10.01 -12.47
N ARG A 67 -10.70 -9.09 -11.72
CA ARG A 67 -10.52 -9.22 -10.28
C ARG A 67 -10.80 -7.88 -9.60
N VAL A 68 -11.75 -7.86 -8.70
CA VAL A 68 -12.16 -6.69 -7.92
C VAL A 68 -11.00 -6.00 -7.18
N TRP A 69 -9.93 -6.71 -6.89
CA TRP A 69 -8.76 -6.20 -6.18
C TRP A 69 -7.62 -5.75 -7.11
N ASP A 70 -7.78 -5.82 -8.44
CA ASP A 70 -6.76 -5.39 -9.40
C ASP A 70 -6.99 -3.94 -9.84
N PHE A 71 -6.82 -3.01 -8.91
CA PHE A 71 -6.89 -1.58 -9.17
C PHE A 71 -5.60 -0.84 -8.76
N GLY A 72 -4.48 -1.50 -8.87
CA GLY A 72 -3.16 -0.91 -8.71
C GLY A 72 -2.72 -0.76 -7.25
N TYR A 73 -1.93 0.27 -6.97
CA TYR A 73 -1.20 0.42 -5.72
C TYR A 73 -2.10 0.49 -4.47
N THR A 74 -3.25 1.15 -4.58
CA THR A 74 -4.17 1.27 -3.45
C THR A 74 -4.89 -0.03 -3.08
N ALA A 75 -4.90 -1.02 -3.97
CA ALA A 75 -5.38 -2.37 -3.63
C ALA A 75 -4.54 -2.99 -2.50
N PHE A 76 -3.24 -2.67 -2.45
CA PHE A 76 -2.36 -3.16 -1.38
C PHE A 76 -2.59 -2.46 -0.04
N PHE A 77 -3.24 -1.31 0.00
CA PHE A 77 -3.72 -0.72 1.26
C PHE A 77 -4.73 -1.65 1.92
N LEU A 78 -5.72 -2.10 1.14
CA LEU A 78 -6.71 -3.05 1.63
C LEU A 78 -6.08 -4.35 2.10
N THR A 79 -5.21 -4.96 1.29
CA THR A 79 -4.61 -6.25 1.66
C THR A 79 -3.84 -6.14 2.97
N ARG A 80 -3.03 -5.09 3.13
CA ARG A 80 -2.24 -4.85 4.34
C ARG A 80 -3.09 -4.56 5.56
N ASP A 81 -4.20 -3.86 5.39
CA ASP A 81 -5.06 -3.50 6.53
C ASP A 81 -5.97 -4.66 6.96
N ILE A 82 -6.53 -5.42 6.00
CA ILE A 82 -7.43 -6.54 6.32
C ILE A 82 -6.69 -7.80 6.81
N GLU A 83 -5.38 -7.94 6.55
CA GLU A 83 -4.55 -8.97 7.18
C GLU A 83 -4.38 -8.73 8.68
N GLY A 84 -4.54 -7.50 9.14
CA GLY A 84 -4.52 -7.09 10.55
C GLY A 84 -5.82 -7.36 11.29
N GLN A 85 -6.13 -6.51 12.26
CA GLN A 85 -7.31 -6.66 13.12
C GLN A 85 -8.28 -5.48 13.06
N ASP A 86 -7.88 -4.33 12.50
CA ASP A 86 -8.61 -3.07 12.62
C ASP A 86 -9.68 -2.86 11.56
N ILE A 87 -9.53 -3.51 10.40
CA ILE A 87 -10.54 -3.55 9.34
C ILE A 87 -11.25 -4.91 9.34
N VAL A 88 -12.56 -4.84 9.37
CA VAL A 88 -13.45 -5.98 9.26
C VAL A 88 -14.15 -5.92 7.91
N PRO A 89 -13.84 -6.83 6.94
CA PRO A 89 -14.68 -7.05 5.78
C PRO A 89 -16.00 -7.65 6.25
N ALA A 90 -17.00 -6.80 6.53
CA ALA A 90 -18.24 -7.18 7.19
C ALA A 90 -19.18 -8.01 6.28
N GLY A 91 -18.94 -8.03 4.96
CA GLY A 91 -19.67 -8.83 3.99
C GLY A 91 -18.88 -10.05 3.53
N ALA A 92 -19.54 -11.20 3.37
CA ALA A 92 -18.91 -12.49 3.10
C ALA A 92 -18.37 -12.66 1.64
N ASN A 93 -18.69 -11.76 0.72
CA ASN A 93 -18.55 -12.00 -0.73
C ASN A 93 -17.66 -10.99 -1.47
N ASN A 94 -16.61 -10.48 -0.87
CA ASN A 94 -15.68 -9.66 -1.64
C ASN A 94 -14.41 -10.44 -2.02
N GLY A 95 -13.76 -10.04 -3.09
CA GLY A 95 -12.54 -10.68 -3.59
C GLY A 95 -11.34 -10.57 -2.66
N VAL A 96 -11.45 -9.78 -1.58
CA VAL A 96 -10.40 -9.60 -0.58
C VAL A 96 -10.50 -10.59 0.59
N THR A 97 -11.52 -11.46 0.62
CA THR A 97 -11.71 -12.45 1.69
C THR A 97 -10.55 -13.42 1.83
N ALA A 98 -9.79 -13.67 0.77
CA ALA A 98 -8.63 -14.55 0.83
C ALA A 98 -7.51 -13.99 1.71
N TRP A 99 -7.30 -12.69 1.75
CA TRP A 99 -6.36 -12.07 2.69
C TRP A 99 -6.89 -12.00 4.12
N TYR A 100 -8.21 -12.03 4.28
CA TYR A 100 -8.87 -11.91 5.57
C TYR A 100 -9.17 -13.26 6.23
N SER A 101 -9.76 -14.22 5.49
CA SER A 101 -10.30 -15.44 6.06
C SER A 101 -9.85 -16.74 5.40
N ASN A 102 -9.22 -16.68 4.23
CA ASN A 102 -8.79 -17.87 3.50
C ASN A 102 -7.26 -17.88 3.31
N VAL A 103 -6.53 -17.73 4.39
CA VAL A 103 -5.07 -17.59 4.45
C VAL A 103 -4.33 -18.63 3.61
N LYS A 104 -4.86 -19.87 3.48
CA LYS A 104 -4.29 -20.90 2.61
C LYS A 104 -4.11 -20.48 1.15
N TYR A 105 -4.90 -19.54 0.66
CA TYR A 105 -4.79 -19.03 -0.70
C TYR A 105 -3.66 -18.00 -0.89
N LEU A 106 -2.95 -17.65 0.17
CA LEU A 106 -1.75 -16.82 0.13
C LEU A 106 -0.47 -17.64 -0.11
N SER A 107 -0.60 -18.92 -0.47
CA SER A 107 0.52 -19.79 -0.83
C SER A 107 0.99 -19.56 -2.26
N ALA A 108 2.23 -19.95 -2.58
CA ALA A 108 2.95 -19.65 -3.81
C ALA A 108 2.23 -20.01 -5.12
N GLY A 109 1.35 -20.99 -5.11
CA GLY A 109 0.61 -21.46 -6.31
C GLY A 109 -0.66 -20.67 -6.64
N TYR A 110 -1.03 -19.67 -5.87
CA TYR A 110 -2.31 -18.98 -6.06
C TYR A 110 -2.16 -17.62 -6.76
N ALA A 111 -3.16 -17.29 -7.56
CA ALA A 111 -3.22 -16.04 -8.31
C ALA A 111 -3.12 -14.78 -7.42
N ILE A 112 -3.69 -14.84 -6.23
CA ILE A 112 -3.68 -13.73 -5.28
C ILE A 112 -2.27 -13.42 -4.77
N THR A 113 -1.40 -14.41 -4.69
CA THR A 113 0.03 -14.24 -4.35
C THR A 113 0.84 -13.67 -5.52
N GLN A 114 0.43 -14.02 -6.75
CA GLN A 114 1.07 -13.52 -7.96
C GLN A 114 0.81 -12.02 -8.19
N PHE A 115 -0.35 -11.52 -7.79
CA PHE A 115 -0.77 -10.14 -8.02
C PHE A 115 0.22 -9.09 -7.48
N PRO A 116 0.58 -9.09 -6.17
CA PRO A 116 1.54 -8.11 -5.64
C PRO A 116 2.91 -8.21 -6.30
N TRP A 117 3.43 -9.42 -6.51
CA TRP A 117 4.71 -9.63 -7.16
C TRP A 117 4.73 -9.00 -8.56
N THR A 118 3.75 -9.33 -9.38
CA THR A 118 3.65 -8.82 -10.75
C THR A 118 3.52 -7.30 -10.79
N CYS A 119 2.67 -6.71 -9.95
CA CYS A 119 2.49 -5.27 -9.91
C CYS A 119 3.77 -4.53 -9.53
N TYR A 120 4.37 -4.87 -8.40
CA TYR A 120 5.55 -4.14 -7.90
C TYR A 120 6.75 -4.27 -8.84
N TYR A 121 7.07 -5.47 -9.33
CA TYR A 121 8.21 -5.62 -10.24
C TYR A 121 7.96 -5.04 -11.63
N SER A 122 6.71 -4.94 -12.08
CA SER A 122 6.36 -4.19 -13.29
C SER A 122 6.62 -2.68 -13.10
N TRP A 123 6.17 -2.09 -12.01
CA TRP A 123 6.42 -0.67 -11.70
C TRP A 123 7.92 -0.38 -11.48
N ILE A 124 8.65 -1.30 -10.84
CA ILE A 124 10.11 -1.20 -10.70
C ILE A 124 10.78 -1.22 -12.07
N THR A 125 10.31 -2.07 -12.99
CA THR A 125 10.80 -2.10 -14.38
C THR A 125 10.54 -0.78 -15.11
N ASP A 126 9.36 -0.19 -14.94
CA ASP A 126 9.06 1.15 -15.48
C ASP A 126 10.04 2.21 -14.93
N CYS A 127 10.33 2.19 -13.62
CA CYS A 127 11.35 3.07 -13.01
C CYS A 127 12.74 2.83 -13.59
N ASN A 128 13.17 1.59 -13.73
CA ASN A 128 14.44 1.22 -14.31
C ASN A 128 14.59 1.72 -15.75
N ASN A 129 13.52 1.65 -16.54
CA ASN A 129 13.48 2.15 -17.92
C ASN A 129 13.66 3.68 -17.97
N VAL A 130 13.02 4.43 -17.07
CA VAL A 130 13.23 5.88 -16.97
C VAL A 130 14.67 6.20 -16.57
N ILE A 131 15.24 5.50 -15.59
CA ILE A 131 16.63 5.68 -15.15
C ILE A 131 17.60 5.43 -16.29
N LYS A 132 17.43 4.34 -17.05
CA LYS A 132 18.22 4.06 -18.27
C LYS A 132 18.09 5.17 -19.30
N SER A 133 16.86 5.56 -19.63
CA SER A 133 16.59 6.61 -20.62
C SER A 133 17.09 7.99 -20.22
N ALA A 134 17.28 8.22 -18.92
CA ALA A 134 17.91 9.43 -18.40
C ALA A 134 19.44 9.42 -18.47
N GLY A 135 20.08 8.29 -18.83
CA GLY A 135 21.53 8.12 -18.74
C GLY A 135 22.03 7.96 -17.30
N ALA A 136 21.13 7.72 -16.34
CA ALA A 136 21.41 7.73 -14.90
C ALA A 136 21.78 6.36 -14.31
N SER A 137 21.90 5.32 -15.13
CA SER A 137 22.22 3.95 -14.70
C SER A 137 23.46 3.89 -13.81
N GLY A 138 23.38 3.18 -12.69
CA GLY A 138 24.45 3.09 -11.72
C GLY A 138 24.69 4.40 -10.97
N TYR A 139 23.67 5.25 -10.83
CA TYR A 139 23.70 6.55 -10.15
C TYR A 139 24.60 7.59 -10.81
N LYS A 140 24.78 7.49 -12.12
CA LYS A 140 25.48 8.50 -12.91
C LYS A 140 24.65 9.78 -12.99
N GLU A 141 25.31 10.91 -13.28
CA GLU A 141 24.62 12.17 -13.53
C GLU A 141 23.74 12.03 -14.78
N PRO A 142 22.44 12.38 -14.70
CA PRO A 142 21.52 12.29 -15.83
C PRO A 142 21.92 13.24 -16.97
N GLU A 143 21.49 12.90 -18.17
CA GLU A 143 21.59 13.80 -19.32
C GLU A 143 20.87 15.14 -19.06
N ALA A 144 21.30 16.19 -19.75
CA ALA A 144 20.73 17.51 -19.61
C ALA A 144 19.20 17.51 -19.81
N GLY A 145 18.47 18.12 -18.89
CA GLY A 145 16.99 18.19 -18.90
C GLY A 145 16.29 16.94 -18.37
N LYS A 146 16.99 15.85 -18.02
CA LYS A 146 16.37 14.61 -17.55
C LYS A 146 16.48 14.37 -16.02
N MET A 147 17.15 15.26 -15.29
CA MET A 147 17.41 15.13 -13.86
C MET A 147 16.14 14.94 -13.02
N THR A 148 15.11 15.75 -13.24
CA THR A 148 13.83 15.64 -12.52
C THR A 148 13.16 14.29 -12.75
N GLY A 149 13.11 13.82 -14.00
CA GLY A 149 12.53 12.51 -14.32
C GLY A 149 13.27 11.36 -13.66
N ALA A 150 14.60 11.40 -13.64
CA ALA A 150 15.43 10.43 -12.92
C ALA A 150 15.15 10.48 -11.40
N GLY A 151 15.03 11.67 -10.82
CA GLY A 151 14.67 11.85 -9.41
C GLY A 151 13.32 11.26 -9.05
N ILE A 152 12.31 11.46 -9.89
CA ILE A 152 10.98 10.84 -9.73
C ILE A 152 11.09 9.31 -9.81
N ALA A 153 11.84 8.77 -10.77
CA ALA A 153 12.01 7.32 -10.93
C ALA A 153 12.70 6.68 -9.72
N TYR A 154 13.77 7.28 -9.21
CA TYR A 154 14.44 6.81 -7.98
C TYR A 154 13.50 6.88 -6.77
N THR A 155 12.69 7.94 -6.64
CA THR A 155 11.70 8.07 -5.55
C THR A 155 10.67 6.95 -5.60
N MET A 156 10.09 6.70 -6.77
CA MET A 156 9.07 5.66 -6.96
C MET A 156 9.64 4.26 -6.76
N ARG A 157 10.86 3.99 -7.28
CA ARG A 157 11.52 2.71 -7.07
C ARG A 157 11.79 2.43 -5.60
N ALA A 158 12.30 3.42 -4.87
CA ALA A 158 12.52 3.32 -3.44
C ALA A 158 11.22 3.05 -2.66
N MET A 159 10.11 3.71 -3.03
CA MET A 159 8.80 3.46 -2.44
C MET A 159 8.35 2.02 -2.64
N PHE A 160 8.47 1.49 -3.85
CA PHE A 160 8.07 0.12 -4.15
C PHE A 160 8.95 -0.91 -3.44
N TYR A 161 10.26 -0.68 -3.37
CA TYR A 161 11.15 -1.56 -2.63
C TYR A 161 10.92 -1.51 -1.12
N LEU A 162 10.64 -0.34 -0.57
CA LEU A 162 10.33 -0.22 0.86
C LEU A 162 9.07 -1.03 1.24
N ASP A 163 8.07 -1.05 0.36
CA ASP A 163 6.89 -1.90 0.57
C ASP A 163 7.23 -3.38 0.42
N LEU A 164 7.93 -3.77 -0.66
CA LEU A 164 8.31 -5.16 -0.92
C LEU A 164 9.12 -5.76 0.24
N VAL A 165 10.13 -5.05 0.72
CA VAL A 165 10.96 -5.58 1.82
C VAL A 165 10.13 -5.78 3.09
N ARG A 166 9.21 -4.88 3.39
CA ARG A 166 8.30 -5.02 4.54
C ARG A 166 7.30 -6.16 4.37
N MET A 167 6.78 -6.40 3.17
CA MET A 167 5.85 -7.50 2.90
C MET A 167 6.54 -8.87 2.91
N TYR A 168 7.69 -9.00 2.26
CA TYR A 168 8.35 -10.28 2.01
C TYR A 168 9.46 -10.64 3.02
N ALA A 169 9.87 -9.72 3.90
CA ALA A 169 10.87 -10.03 4.90
C ALA A 169 10.45 -11.23 5.77
N ALA A 170 11.35 -12.20 5.89
CA ALA A 170 11.13 -13.42 6.67
C ALA A 170 10.90 -13.15 8.17
N LYS A 171 11.52 -12.06 8.66
CA LYS A 171 11.33 -11.53 10.02
C LYS A 171 11.41 -10.01 9.98
N PRO A 172 10.71 -9.30 10.90
CA PRO A 172 10.87 -7.86 11.05
C PRO A 172 12.32 -7.47 11.36
N TYR A 173 12.74 -6.28 10.93
CA TYR A 173 14.09 -5.78 11.22
C TYR A 173 14.42 -5.78 12.72
N ALA A 174 13.46 -5.37 13.55
CA ALA A 174 13.60 -5.34 15.01
C ALA A 174 13.86 -6.72 15.65
N VAL A 175 13.45 -7.79 14.97
CA VAL A 175 13.62 -9.18 15.44
C VAL A 175 14.92 -9.78 14.91
N ASP A 176 15.22 -9.52 13.63
CA ASP A 176 16.43 -10.05 12.98
C ASP A 176 16.86 -9.13 11.83
N ALA A 177 17.83 -8.29 12.09
CA ALA A 177 18.38 -7.34 11.10
C ALA A 177 19.09 -8.02 9.91
N ASN A 178 19.39 -9.31 10.00
CA ASN A 178 19.98 -10.09 8.91
C ASN A 178 18.95 -10.96 8.17
N ALA A 179 17.66 -10.87 8.54
CA ALA A 179 16.62 -11.64 7.86
C ALA A 179 16.56 -11.26 6.37
N LEU A 180 16.29 -12.26 5.53
CA LEU A 180 16.15 -12.09 4.10
C LEU A 180 14.82 -11.40 3.77
N THR A 181 14.88 -10.45 2.83
CA THR A 181 13.75 -9.65 2.37
C THR A 181 13.29 -10.09 0.98
N THR A 182 13.48 -9.28 -0.05
CA THR A 182 13.12 -9.59 -1.44
C THR A 182 14.36 -9.57 -2.34
N ILE A 183 14.21 -9.92 -3.61
CA ILE A 183 15.29 -9.86 -4.59
C ILE A 183 15.50 -8.43 -5.10
N LYS A 184 16.72 -8.12 -5.51
CA LYS A 184 17.06 -6.87 -6.19
C LYS A 184 16.90 -7.03 -7.72
N ALA A 185 16.13 -6.15 -8.34
CA ALA A 185 15.99 -6.03 -9.79
C ALA A 185 16.17 -4.57 -10.21
N ASP A 186 17.40 -4.09 -10.26
CA ASP A 186 17.73 -2.74 -10.72
C ASP A 186 17.94 -2.70 -12.25
N GLU A 187 18.23 -1.50 -12.75
CA GLU A 187 18.42 -1.26 -14.18
C GLU A 187 19.72 -1.85 -14.75
N LEU A 188 20.62 -2.34 -13.90
CA LEU A 188 21.88 -2.96 -14.30
C LEU A 188 21.78 -4.48 -14.36
N ARG A 189 20.71 -5.07 -13.78
CA ARG A 189 20.52 -6.52 -13.72
C ARG A 189 20.49 -7.13 -15.11
N THR A 190 21.37 -8.09 -15.35
CA THR A 190 21.43 -8.87 -16.60
C THR A 190 20.42 -10.02 -16.57
N LEU A 191 20.13 -10.58 -17.76
CA LEU A 191 19.27 -11.77 -17.86
C LEU A 191 19.87 -12.97 -17.13
N GLN A 192 21.19 -13.12 -17.16
CA GLN A 192 21.88 -14.20 -16.44
C GLN A 192 21.72 -14.05 -14.92
N GLU A 193 21.91 -12.85 -14.40
CA GLU A 193 21.69 -12.57 -12.97
C GLU A 193 20.21 -12.81 -12.59
N ALA A 194 19.27 -12.58 -13.49
CA ALA A 194 17.85 -12.80 -13.23
C ALA A 194 17.52 -14.26 -12.94
N THR A 195 18.27 -15.21 -13.50
CA THR A 195 18.06 -16.66 -13.26
C THR A 195 18.70 -17.16 -11.95
N HIS A 196 19.48 -16.33 -11.26
CA HIS A 196 20.15 -16.69 -10.02
C HIS A 196 20.29 -15.46 -9.08
N SER A 197 19.19 -14.82 -8.75
CA SER A 197 19.17 -13.69 -7.82
C SER A 197 18.84 -14.14 -6.41
N GLU A 198 19.73 -13.86 -5.49
CA GLU A 198 19.49 -14.08 -4.06
C GLU A 198 18.64 -12.96 -3.47
N ARG A 199 18.00 -13.24 -2.35
CA ARG A 199 17.25 -12.26 -1.57
C ARG A 199 18.22 -11.34 -0.82
N MET A 200 17.93 -10.05 -0.80
CA MET A 200 18.66 -9.08 0.01
C MET A 200 18.40 -9.32 1.50
N THR A 201 19.42 -9.14 2.33
CA THR A 201 19.25 -8.88 3.76
C THR A 201 18.59 -7.52 3.99
N TRP A 202 18.12 -7.26 5.21
CA TRP A 202 17.62 -5.92 5.56
C TRP A 202 18.70 -4.82 5.37
N GLY A 203 19.97 -5.11 5.70
CA GLY A 203 21.07 -4.18 5.51
C GLY A 203 21.23 -3.77 4.05
N GLU A 204 21.37 -4.75 3.15
CA GLU A 204 21.48 -4.52 1.71
C GLU A 204 20.26 -3.80 1.13
N ALA A 205 19.05 -4.15 1.61
CA ALA A 205 17.81 -3.51 1.19
C ALA A 205 17.77 -2.03 1.60
N PHE A 206 18.14 -1.70 2.84
CA PHE A 206 18.20 -0.31 3.29
C PHE A 206 19.27 0.49 2.56
N ASP A 207 20.45 -0.08 2.32
CA ASP A 207 21.51 0.57 1.56
C ASP A 207 21.03 0.91 0.13
N PHE A 208 20.30 0.01 -0.51
CA PHE A 208 19.76 0.22 -1.84
C PHE A 208 18.65 1.29 -1.84
N ILE A 209 17.64 1.16 -0.95
CA ILE A 209 16.53 2.08 -0.84
C ILE A 209 17.00 3.50 -0.48
N LEU A 210 17.86 3.62 0.52
CA LEU A 210 18.37 4.92 0.97
C LEU A 210 19.26 5.58 -0.10
N LYS A 211 20.04 4.81 -0.85
CA LYS A 211 20.83 5.34 -1.97
C LYS A 211 19.95 5.89 -3.09
N ASP A 212 18.84 5.23 -3.41
CA ASP A 212 17.85 5.77 -4.33
C ASP A 212 17.27 7.10 -3.80
N LEU A 213 16.89 7.14 -2.52
CA LEU A 213 16.32 8.33 -1.89
C LEU A 213 17.32 9.48 -1.76
N ASP A 214 18.61 9.20 -1.48
CA ASP A 214 19.67 10.22 -1.44
C ASP A 214 19.89 10.83 -2.83
N THR A 215 19.86 10.00 -3.87
CA THR A 215 19.95 10.44 -5.26
C THR A 215 18.74 11.27 -5.67
N ALA A 216 17.53 10.81 -5.30
CA ALA A 216 16.31 11.53 -5.55
C ALA A 216 16.26 12.89 -4.82
N GLU A 217 16.70 12.96 -3.56
CA GLU A 217 16.80 14.20 -2.79
C GLU A 217 17.63 15.23 -3.53
N LYS A 218 18.81 14.83 -4.03
CA LYS A 218 19.67 15.70 -4.84
C LYS A 218 18.99 16.19 -6.10
N TYR A 219 18.33 15.27 -6.85
CA TYR A 219 17.77 15.59 -8.16
C TYR A 219 16.46 16.38 -8.08
N LEU A 220 15.70 16.25 -7.00
CA LEU A 220 14.43 16.94 -6.77
C LEU A 220 14.56 18.19 -5.88
N ALA A 221 15.75 18.55 -5.41
CA ALA A 221 15.95 19.64 -4.45
C ALA A 221 15.31 20.98 -4.88
N ASN A 222 15.33 21.30 -6.16
CA ASN A 222 14.76 22.54 -6.73
C ASN A 222 13.49 22.30 -7.54
N TYR A 223 13.01 21.08 -7.60
CA TYR A 223 11.81 20.75 -8.37
C TYR A 223 10.55 21.28 -7.67
N LYS A 224 9.68 21.94 -8.45
CA LYS A 224 8.37 22.41 -8.03
C LYS A 224 7.31 21.64 -8.80
N ARG A 225 6.61 20.74 -8.15
CA ARG A 225 5.55 19.96 -8.77
C ARG A 225 4.28 20.77 -8.99
N ALA A 226 3.52 20.44 -10.02
CA ALA A 226 2.26 21.10 -10.36
C ALA A 226 1.09 20.66 -9.44
N ASP A 227 1.14 19.41 -8.95
CA ASP A 227 0.05 18.79 -8.17
C ASP A 227 0.60 17.81 -7.13
N LYS A 228 -0.30 17.10 -6.44
CA LYS A 228 0.03 16.11 -5.42
C LYS A 228 0.21 14.68 -5.97
N TYR A 229 0.05 14.48 -7.29
CA TYR A 229 0.15 13.15 -7.91
C TYR A 229 1.55 12.81 -8.39
N THR A 230 2.46 13.78 -8.35
CA THR A 230 3.88 13.60 -8.67
C THR A 230 4.71 13.82 -7.40
N PRO A 231 5.67 12.95 -7.06
CA PRO A 231 6.52 13.14 -5.89
C PRO A 231 7.50 14.31 -6.09
N ASP A 232 7.74 15.05 -5.04
CA ASP A 232 8.80 16.06 -4.91
C ASP A 232 9.74 15.71 -3.74
N VAL A 233 10.64 16.59 -3.39
CA VAL A 233 11.60 16.36 -2.31
C VAL A 233 10.93 16.12 -0.95
N SER A 234 9.73 16.66 -0.71
CA SER A 234 8.99 16.40 0.54
C SER A 234 8.54 14.94 0.66
N VAL A 235 8.16 14.33 -0.47
CA VAL A 235 7.82 12.89 -0.53
C VAL A 235 9.07 12.03 -0.30
N VAL A 236 10.22 12.44 -0.84
CA VAL A 236 11.51 11.78 -0.57
C VAL A 236 11.82 11.79 0.93
N TYR A 237 11.64 12.93 1.59
CA TYR A 237 11.83 13.01 3.05
C TYR A 237 10.85 12.11 3.81
N GLY A 238 9.59 12.05 3.40
CA GLY A 238 8.60 11.15 4.00
C GLY A 238 8.96 9.67 3.83
N LEU A 239 9.46 9.26 2.66
CA LEU A 239 9.95 7.90 2.43
C LEU A 239 11.20 7.57 3.26
N LYS A 240 12.14 8.53 3.40
CA LYS A 240 13.27 8.38 4.32
C LYS A 240 12.80 8.23 5.76
N ALA A 241 11.82 9.02 6.21
CA ALA A 241 11.26 8.89 7.55
C ALA A 241 10.66 7.50 7.78
N ARG A 242 9.91 6.95 6.81
CA ARG A 242 9.39 5.57 6.86
C ARG A 242 10.51 4.53 6.90
N ALA A 243 11.55 4.67 6.07
CA ALA A 243 12.67 3.73 6.03
C ALA A 243 13.46 3.72 7.33
N TYR A 244 13.76 4.91 7.89
CA TYR A 244 14.47 5.02 9.16
C TYR A 244 13.63 4.59 10.36
N LEU A 245 12.30 4.79 10.33
CA LEU A 245 11.38 4.24 11.34
C LEU A 245 11.44 2.71 11.36
N GLU A 246 11.37 2.07 10.20
CA GLU A 246 11.48 0.61 10.06
C GLU A 246 12.85 0.11 10.54
N LYS A 247 13.93 0.83 10.20
CA LYS A 247 15.31 0.55 10.60
C LYS A 247 15.57 0.84 12.08
N GLN A 248 14.64 1.46 12.79
CA GLN A 248 14.81 1.95 14.17
C GLN A 248 15.97 2.96 14.33
N ASP A 249 16.32 3.67 13.26
CA ASP A 249 17.23 4.81 13.31
C ASP A 249 16.43 6.06 13.70
N TRP A 250 16.17 6.18 14.99
CA TRP A 250 15.26 7.18 15.54
C TRP A 250 15.68 8.61 15.24
N ALA A 251 16.98 8.90 15.27
CA ALA A 251 17.50 10.24 15.00
C ALA A 251 17.21 10.67 13.56
N ASN A 252 17.45 9.79 12.58
CA ASN A 252 17.15 10.08 11.18
C ASN A 252 15.65 10.03 10.89
N ALA A 253 14.88 9.11 11.52
CA ALA A 253 13.41 9.08 11.38
C ALA A 253 12.78 10.40 11.82
N GLU A 254 13.16 10.93 12.97
CA GLU A 254 12.71 12.24 13.47
C GLU A 254 13.13 13.38 12.55
N LYS A 255 14.41 13.41 12.14
CA LYS A 255 14.95 14.44 11.24
C LYS A 255 14.14 14.54 9.95
N TYR A 256 13.97 13.41 9.26
CA TYR A 256 13.30 13.40 7.97
C TYR A 256 11.79 13.57 8.08
N ALA A 257 11.16 13.11 9.15
CA ALA A 257 9.76 13.41 9.43
C ALA A 257 9.54 14.93 9.61
N LYS A 258 10.42 15.64 10.29
CA LYS A 258 10.38 17.11 10.41
C LYS A 258 10.58 17.84 9.07
N LEU A 259 11.53 17.39 8.26
CA LEU A 259 11.76 17.97 6.93
C LEU A 259 10.54 17.77 6.02
N ALA A 260 9.94 16.59 6.06
CA ALA A 260 8.78 16.22 5.26
C ALA A 260 7.53 17.08 5.55
N GLN A 261 7.40 17.60 6.78
CA GLN A 261 6.25 18.39 7.21
C GLN A 261 6.23 19.84 6.66
N GLN A 262 7.34 20.32 6.12
CA GLN A 262 7.45 21.71 5.72
C GLN A 262 6.46 22.06 4.61
N GLY A 263 5.64 23.10 4.83
CA GLY A 263 4.65 23.57 3.86
C GLY A 263 3.31 22.81 3.88
N TYR A 264 3.10 21.93 4.84
CA TYR A 264 1.84 21.19 5.02
C TYR A 264 1.15 21.55 6.33
N THR A 265 -0.16 21.32 6.35
CA THR A 265 -1.01 21.58 7.53
C THR A 265 -1.95 20.40 7.72
N MET A 266 -2.06 19.89 8.95
CA MET A 266 -3.00 18.82 9.29
C MET A 266 -4.45 19.20 8.96
N MET A 267 -5.25 18.21 8.58
CA MET A 267 -6.69 18.40 8.42
C MET A 267 -7.33 18.84 9.73
N SER A 268 -8.11 19.92 9.68
CA SER A 268 -9.03 20.28 10.75
C SER A 268 -10.17 19.26 10.89
N GLU A 269 -10.92 19.27 12.00
CA GLU A 269 -12.12 18.44 12.15
C GLU A 269 -13.09 18.63 10.98
N ALA A 270 -13.35 19.87 10.58
CA ALA A 270 -14.27 20.18 9.48
C ALA A 270 -13.79 19.59 8.13
N GLN A 271 -12.49 19.60 7.86
CA GLN A 271 -11.93 18.99 6.64
C GLN A 271 -11.97 17.46 6.74
N TYR A 272 -11.59 16.91 7.87
CA TYR A 272 -11.53 15.45 8.12
C TYR A 272 -12.90 14.79 8.00
N LEU A 273 -13.94 15.43 8.54
CA LEU A 273 -15.32 14.95 8.54
C LEU A 273 -16.16 15.48 7.37
N SER A 274 -15.54 16.21 6.43
CA SER A 274 -16.26 16.75 5.28
C SER A 274 -16.90 15.62 4.47
N ARG A 275 -18.21 15.74 4.26
CA ARG A 275 -18.99 14.76 3.49
C ARG A 275 -18.79 14.90 1.97
N ASP A 276 -18.23 16.03 1.55
CA ASP A 276 -18.07 16.39 0.15
C ASP A 276 -16.60 16.35 -0.31
N ASN A 277 -15.66 16.77 0.56
CA ASN A 277 -14.26 17.01 0.19
C ASN A 277 -13.27 16.49 1.25
N GLY A 278 -13.59 15.42 1.98
CA GLY A 278 -12.75 14.86 3.04
C GLY A 278 -11.55 14.07 2.49
N PHE A 279 -11.70 12.75 2.38
CA PHE A 279 -10.67 11.83 1.87
C PHE A 279 -10.94 11.42 0.41
N ASN A 280 -11.18 12.39 -0.49
CA ASN A 280 -11.53 12.14 -1.89
C ASN A 280 -10.82 13.08 -2.88
N ILE A 281 -10.28 14.20 -2.41
CA ILE A 281 -9.46 15.12 -3.20
C ILE A 281 -8.26 15.61 -2.37
N PRO A 282 -7.11 15.93 -3.01
CA PRO A 282 -5.95 16.46 -2.30
C PRO A 282 -6.25 17.77 -1.57
N ASN A 283 -5.71 17.90 -0.36
CA ASN A 283 -5.82 19.08 0.48
C ASN A 283 -4.45 19.49 1.07
N SER A 284 -4.43 20.40 2.03
CA SER A 284 -3.19 20.91 2.65
C SER A 284 -2.40 19.85 3.43
N SER A 285 -3.03 18.76 3.85
CA SER A 285 -2.38 17.68 4.61
C SER A 285 -1.74 16.62 3.72
N TRP A 286 -2.23 16.46 2.49
CA TRP A 286 -1.74 15.41 1.61
C TRP A 286 -0.39 15.78 0.98
N MET A 287 0.57 14.91 1.13
CA MET A 287 1.92 15.06 0.58
C MET A 287 2.05 14.36 -0.77
N PHE A 288 1.44 13.19 -0.91
CA PHE A 288 1.42 12.41 -2.14
C PHE A 288 0.09 11.68 -2.27
N ALA A 289 -0.41 11.54 -3.50
CA ALA A 289 -1.70 10.93 -3.79
C ALA A 289 -1.69 10.21 -5.14
N THR A 290 -2.63 9.31 -5.32
CA THR A 290 -3.06 8.79 -6.63
C THR A 290 -4.51 9.16 -6.88
N ARG A 291 -5.01 8.89 -8.08
CA ARG A 291 -6.41 9.18 -8.45
C ARG A 291 -6.93 8.17 -9.45
N PHE A 292 -8.25 8.04 -9.45
CA PHE A 292 -9.01 7.28 -10.44
C PHE A 292 -9.81 8.26 -11.29
N LEU A 293 -9.76 8.12 -12.61
CA LEU A 293 -10.42 8.99 -13.57
C LEU A 293 -11.50 8.23 -14.33
N PRO A 294 -12.61 8.89 -14.76
CA PRO A 294 -13.66 8.25 -15.54
C PRO A 294 -13.18 7.72 -16.90
N THR A 295 -12.01 8.17 -17.34
CA THR A 295 -11.38 7.74 -18.59
C THR A 295 -10.48 6.52 -18.43
N ASP A 296 -10.16 6.10 -17.19
CA ASP A 296 -9.28 4.98 -16.95
C ASP A 296 -9.91 3.68 -17.46
N PRO A 297 -9.13 2.79 -18.11
CA PRO A 297 -9.68 1.58 -18.71
C PRO A 297 -10.41 0.67 -17.73
N ASN A 298 -9.92 0.53 -16.49
CA ASN A 298 -10.55 -0.27 -15.44
C ASN A 298 -11.89 0.33 -14.98
N ILE A 299 -12.02 1.65 -14.93
CA ILE A 299 -13.27 2.33 -14.57
C ILE A 299 -14.31 2.16 -15.69
N LYS A 300 -13.91 2.42 -16.95
CA LYS A 300 -14.82 2.30 -18.11
C LYS A 300 -15.22 0.88 -18.41
N GLY A 301 -14.31 -0.07 -18.24
CA GLY A 301 -14.53 -1.46 -18.64
C GLY A 301 -15.47 -2.22 -17.72
N ASN A 302 -15.61 -1.79 -16.46
CA ASN A 302 -16.31 -2.54 -15.43
C ASN A 302 -17.18 -1.67 -14.52
N ASP A 303 -17.78 -0.63 -15.06
CA ASP A 303 -18.67 0.32 -14.35
C ASP A 303 -18.08 0.91 -13.05
N GLY A 304 -16.76 0.90 -12.91
CA GLY A 304 -16.04 1.44 -11.75
C GLY A 304 -15.75 0.43 -10.62
N ASP A 305 -16.10 -0.83 -10.79
CA ASP A 305 -15.93 -1.88 -9.77
C ASP A 305 -14.46 -2.02 -9.33
N ASP A 306 -13.53 -1.96 -10.26
CA ASP A 306 -12.11 -2.10 -10.00
C ASP A 306 -11.50 -0.76 -9.59
N SER A 307 -11.88 -0.25 -8.45
CA SER A 307 -11.35 1.00 -7.91
C SER A 307 -11.40 1.05 -6.38
N TRP A 308 -10.54 1.89 -5.81
CA TRP A 308 -10.57 2.19 -4.39
C TRP A 308 -11.95 2.67 -3.92
N GLY A 309 -12.58 3.58 -4.70
CA GLY A 309 -13.87 4.12 -4.37
C GLY A 309 -14.96 3.06 -4.33
N SER A 310 -14.95 2.12 -5.27
CA SER A 310 -15.90 1.00 -5.29
C SER A 310 -15.85 0.16 -4.01
N VAL A 311 -14.65 -0.10 -3.48
CA VAL A 311 -14.45 -0.97 -2.30
C VAL A 311 -14.63 -0.22 -0.98
N MET A 312 -14.32 1.07 -0.92
CA MET A 312 -14.25 1.81 0.35
C MET A 312 -15.40 2.80 0.55
N ILE A 313 -16.18 3.14 -0.49
CA ILE A 313 -17.23 4.16 -0.40
C ILE A 313 -18.61 3.51 -0.30
N MET A 314 -19.29 3.73 0.83
CA MET A 314 -20.63 3.20 1.11
C MET A 314 -21.77 3.99 0.45
N GLU A 315 -21.52 5.22 0.04
CA GLU A 315 -22.55 6.20 -0.37
C GLU A 315 -22.82 6.22 -1.88
N GLY A 316 -22.08 5.43 -2.67
CA GLY A 316 -22.27 5.35 -4.11
C GLY A 316 -23.67 4.85 -4.47
N GLY A 317 -24.38 5.59 -5.33
CA GLY A 317 -25.77 5.29 -5.71
C GLY A 317 -25.90 4.45 -6.98
N PHE A 318 -24.78 4.09 -7.61
CA PHE A 318 -24.75 3.27 -8.81
C PHE A 318 -24.66 1.79 -8.46
N ASP A 319 -25.43 0.95 -9.18
CA ASP A 319 -25.25 -0.49 -9.13
C ASP A 319 -23.84 -0.81 -9.70
N GLY A 320 -23.05 -1.61 -8.97
CA GLY A 320 -21.71 -1.99 -9.38
C GLY A 320 -20.61 -1.69 -8.38
N GLY A 321 -20.84 -0.87 -7.35
CA GLY A 321 -19.85 -0.66 -6.28
C GLY A 321 -19.81 -1.83 -5.30
N TYR A 322 -18.63 -2.32 -4.97
CA TYR A 322 -18.49 -3.45 -4.03
C TYR A 322 -19.02 -3.12 -2.65
N ALA A 323 -18.69 -1.96 -2.10
CA ALA A 323 -19.17 -1.55 -0.78
C ALA A 323 -20.68 -1.28 -0.77
N SER A 324 -21.21 -0.70 -1.84
CA SER A 324 -22.61 -0.26 -1.90
C SER A 324 -23.59 -1.29 -2.43
N SER A 325 -23.14 -2.26 -3.26
CA SER A 325 -24.05 -3.15 -4.00
C SER A 325 -23.72 -4.64 -3.92
N TYR A 326 -22.45 -5.03 -3.74
CA TYR A 326 -22.03 -6.43 -3.83
C TYR A 326 -21.55 -7.05 -2.51
N GLY A 327 -21.80 -6.44 -1.39
CA GLY A 327 -21.49 -7.02 -0.08
C GLY A 327 -20.04 -6.88 0.38
N GLY A 328 -19.29 -5.98 -0.24
CA GLY A 328 -17.90 -5.71 0.14
C GLY A 328 -17.73 -4.67 1.24
N VAL A 329 -18.71 -4.47 2.10
CA VAL A 329 -18.68 -3.43 3.14
C VAL A 329 -17.52 -3.59 4.11
N MET A 330 -16.86 -2.47 4.41
CA MET A 330 -15.75 -2.40 5.36
C MET A 330 -16.20 -1.72 6.65
N ALA A 331 -15.86 -2.34 7.78
CA ALA A 331 -16.15 -1.83 9.11
C ALA A 331 -14.89 -1.72 9.95
N ILE A 332 -14.90 -0.85 10.94
CA ILE A 332 -13.87 -0.86 11.99
C ILE A 332 -14.11 -2.02 12.95
N ASP A 333 -13.03 -2.57 13.51
CA ASP A 333 -13.13 -3.50 14.62
C ASP A 333 -13.87 -2.88 15.80
N ARG A 334 -14.82 -3.62 16.39
CA ARG A 334 -15.68 -3.13 17.48
C ARG A 334 -14.86 -2.74 18.72
N HIS A 335 -13.82 -3.52 19.06
CA HIS A 335 -13.00 -3.19 20.21
C HIS A 335 -12.21 -1.90 19.97
N LEU A 336 -11.53 -1.76 18.82
CA LEU A 336 -10.83 -0.52 18.48
C LEU A 336 -11.80 0.68 18.54
N TYR A 337 -13.00 0.56 17.94
CA TYR A 337 -14.01 1.62 18.00
C TYR A 337 -14.39 1.98 19.44
N SER A 338 -14.53 1.00 20.33
CA SER A 338 -14.90 1.21 21.73
C SER A 338 -13.84 2.00 22.52
N THR A 339 -12.59 1.93 22.09
CA THR A 339 -11.48 2.67 22.71
C THR A 339 -11.40 4.13 22.25
N ILE A 340 -12.13 4.52 21.19
CA ILE A 340 -12.14 5.91 20.70
C ILE A 340 -13.11 6.73 21.58
N PRO A 341 -12.62 7.74 22.32
CA PRO A 341 -13.46 8.57 23.17
C PRO A 341 -14.55 9.30 22.37
N ALA A 342 -15.68 9.59 23.01
CA ALA A 342 -16.76 10.36 22.38
C ALA A 342 -16.34 11.80 22.00
N THR A 343 -15.31 12.33 22.66
CA THR A 343 -14.72 13.63 22.41
C THR A 343 -13.74 13.65 21.24
N ASP A 344 -13.27 12.47 20.79
CA ASP A 344 -12.45 12.34 19.59
C ASP A 344 -13.33 12.40 18.35
N PHE A 345 -13.19 13.45 17.56
CA PHE A 345 -14.03 13.65 16.39
C PHE A 345 -13.90 12.53 15.34
N ARG A 346 -12.78 11.80 15.30
CA ARG A 346 -12.55 10.69 14.35
C ARG A 346 -13.55 9.56 14.55
N ARG A 347 -14.11 9.39 15.75
CA ARG A 347 -15.21 8.44 16.02
C ARG A 347 -16.36 8.57 15.04
N LYS A 348 -16.64 9.78 14.54
CA LYS A 348 -17.71 10.08 13.57
C LYS A 348 -17.40 9.54 12.14
N CYS A 349 -16.22 8.98 11.90
CA CYS A 349 -15.90 8.32 10.63
C CYS A 349 -16.52 6.93 10.50
N TRP A 350 -17.13 6.41 11.54
CA TRP A 350 -17.78 5.10 11.54
C TRP A 350 -19.17 5.21 12.15
N VAL A 351 -20.07 4.39 11.63
CA VAL A 351 -21.45 4.27 12.17
C VAL A 351 -21.36 3.70 13.59
N ASP A 352 -22.05 4.33 14.54
CA ASP A 352 -22.04 3.85 15.92
C ASP A 352 -22.77 2.50 16.05
N PHE A 353 -22.23 1.61 16.86
CA PHE A 353 -22.77 0.27 17.09
C PHE A 353 -24.13 0.27 17.80
N THR A 354 -24.56 1.38 18.39
CA THR A 354 -25.89 1.51 18.97
C THR A 354 -27.01 1.45 17.92
N LEU A 355 -26.68 1.65 16.62
CA LEU A 355 -27.65 1.56 15.54
C LEU A 355 -28.07 0.11 15.21
N ASP A 356 -27.32 -0.90 15.65
CA ASP A 356 -27.57 -2.31 15.31
C ASP A 356 -28.97 -2.82 15.74
N GLY A 357 -29.49 -2.36 16.85
CA GLY A 357 -30.79 -2.75 17.39
C GLY A 357 -31.97 -1.83 17.04
N MET A 358 -31.72 -0.79 16.24
CA MET A 358 -32.74 0.21 15.93
C MET A 358 -33.75 -0.27 14.86
N THR A 359 -34.94 0.27 14.90
CA THR A 359 -35.90 0.16 13.78
C THR A 359 -35.32 0.88 12.55
N LYS A 360 -35.79 0.49 11.35
CA LYS A 360 -35.34 1.13 10.09
C LYS A 360 -35.48 2.65 10.13
N GLU A 361 -36.62 3.15 10.56
CA GLU A 361 -36.90 4.58 10.63
C GLU A 361 -35.93 5.31 11.57
N ASN A 362 -35.73 4.79 12.77
CA ASN A 362 -34.81 5.37 13.75
C ASN A 362 -33.36 5.30 13.26
N ALA A 363 -32.93 4.17 12.69
CA ALA A 363 -31.58 4.02 12.15
C ALA A 363 -31.31 5.00 11.00
N ILE A 364 -32.22 5.15 10.04
CA ILE A 364 -32.10 6.13 8.95
C ILE A 364 -32.05 7.56 9.51
N ASN A 365 -32.85 7.84 10.54
CA ASN A 365 -32.87 9.16 11.16
C ASN A 365 -31.53 9.50 11.82
N GLU A 366 -30.92 8.54 12.54
CA GLU A 366 -29.58 8.70 13.13
C GLU A 366 -28.48 8.78 12.06
N LEU A 367 -28.57 8.02 10.98
CA LEU A 367 -27.61 8.06 9.87
C LEU A 367 -27.53 9.42 9.17
N LYS A 368 -28.53 10.29 9.30
CA LYS A 368 -28.45 11.70 8.84
C LYS A 368 -27.32 12.47 9.52
N ASN A 369 -26.94 12.07 10.73
CA ASN A 369 -25.79 12.65 11.44
C ASN A 369 -24.44 12.27 10.83
N TYR A 370 -24.39 11.18 10.04
CA TYR A 370 -23.18 10.61 9.45
C TYR A 370 -23.07 10.83 7.93
N SER A 371 -24.20 10.84 7.21
CA SER A 371 -24.22 10.76 5.75
C SER A 371 -25.25 11.68 5.12
N ASN A 372 -24.93 12.18 3.92
CA ASN A 372 -25.90 12.86 3.05
C ASN A 372 -26.84 11.86 2.34
N TYR A 373 -26.53 10.56 2.41
CA TYR A 373 -27.27 9.47 1.77
C TYR A 373 -27.67 8.38 2.78
N PRO A 374 -28.39 8.71 3.86
CA PRO A 374 -28.65 7.80 4.99
C PRO A 374 -29.38 6.53 4.59
N GLU A 375 -30.31 6.61 3.62
CA GLU A 375 -31.04 5.43 3.14
C GLU A 375 -30.15 4.45 2.38
N ARG A 376 -29.15 4.95 1.63
CA ARG A 376 -28.16 4.11 0.92
C ARG A 376 -27.28 3.38 1.91
N VAL A 377 -26.73 4.11 2.88
CA VAL A 377 -25.89 3.51 3.93
C VAL A 377 -26.68 2.44 4.69
N TYR A 378 -27.96 2.74 5.03
CA TYR A 378 -28.83 1.76 5.66
C TYR A 378 -29.05 0.52 4.78
N LYS A 379 -29.42 0.71 3.51
CA LYS A 379 -29.65 -0.38 2.56
C LYS A 379 -28.39 -1.25 2.42
N SER A 380 -27.27 -0.65 2.07
CA SER A 380 -26.01 -1.35 1.87
C SER A 380 -25.57 -2.10 3.11
N GLY A 381 -25.62 -1.46 4.28
CA GLY A 381 -25.27 -2.10 5.54
C GLY A 381 -26.22 -3.23 5.92
N LYS A 382 -27.54 -3.04 5.76
CA LYS A 382 -28.53 -4.05 6.12
C LYS A 382 -28.50 -5.28 5.21
N GLU A 383 -28.27 -5.09 3.93
CA GLU A 383 -28.23 -6.16 2.93
C GLU A 383 -26.89 -6.92 2.96
N ASN A 384 -25.80 -6.24 3.28
CA ASN A 384 -24.45 -6.74 3.05
C ASN A 384 -23.61 -6.95 4.32
N ALA A 385 -23.86 -6.20 5.40
CA ALA A 385 -23.14 -6.40 6.66
C ALA A 385 -23.76 -7.53 7.49
N LYS A 386 -22.94 -8.54 7.82
CA LYS A 386 -23.41 -9.74 8.53
C LYS A 386 -23.94 -9.45 9.94
N TYR A 387 -23.32 -8.51 10.64
CA TYR A 387 -23.57 -8.27 12.07
C TYR A 387 -24.24 -6.93 12.39
N GLY A 388 -24.68 -6.19 11.38
CA GLY A 388 -25.41 -4.94 11.58
C GLY A 388 -24.75 -3.73 10.92
N LEU A 389 -25.23 -2.55 11.28
CA LEU A 389 -24.79 -1.27 10.73
C LEU A 389 -23.55 -0.70 11.44
N GLY A 390 -23.35 -1.10 12.69
CA GLY A 390 -22.28 -0.56 13.53
C GLY A 390 -20.91 -0.83 12.97
N GLY A 391 -20.05 0.19 13.04
CA GLY A 391 -18.69 0.15 12.56
C GLY A 391 -18.51 0.42 11.06
N LEU A 392 -19.58 0.50 10.25
CA LEU A 392 -19.46 0.77 8.82
C LEU A 392 -18.67 2.06 8.57
N SER A 393 -17.69 1.98 7.67
CA SER A 393 -16.80 3.11 7.40
C SER A 393 -17.47 4.18 6.54
N LEU A 394 -17.38 5.41 6.99
CA LEU A 394 -17.77 6.62 6.29
C LEU A 394 -16.60 7.63 6.22
N LYS A 395 -15.36 7.14 6.41
CA LYS A 395 -14.14 7.96 6.27
C LYS A 395 -13.94 8.38 4.82
N PHE A 396 -14.13 7.45 3.89
CA PHE A 396 -13.95 7.69 2.46
C PHE A 396 -15.29 7.95 1.79
N ARG A 397 -15.35 8.97 0.95
CA ARG A 397 -16.61 9.47 0.39
C ARG A 397 -16.48 9.83 -1.08
N ASN A 398 -17.61 9.86 -1.77
CA ASN A 398 -17.69 10.40 -3.13
C ASN A 398 -17.32 11.89 -3.15
N VAL A 399 -16.76 12.35 -4.26
CA VAL A 399 -16.63 13.78 -4.52
C VAL A 399 -18.02 14.41 -4.62
N ALA A 400 -18.18 15.64 -4.11
CA ALA A 400 -19.44 16.38 -4.09
C ALA A 400 -20.18 16.33 -5.45
N GLY A 401 -21.45 15.94 -5.40
CA GLY A 401 -22.33 15.83 -6.57
C GLY A 401 -22.03 14.66 -7.52
N LYS A 402 -21.11 13.74 -7.17
CA LYS A 402 -20.72 12.62 -8.04
C LYS A 402 -21.31 11.26 -7.65
N ALA A 403 -21.95 11.15 -6.49
CA ALA A 403 -22.45 9.88 -5.97
C ALA A 403 -23.40 9.12 -6.92
N ASP A 404 -24.11 9.82 -7.79
CA ASP A 404 -25.09 9.27 -8.74
C ASP A 404 -24.62 9.32 -10.21
N VAL A 405 -23.37 9.69 -10.45
CA VAL A 405 -22.86 9.83 -11.83
C VAL A 405 -22.11 8.57 -12.21
N LYS A 406 -22.63 7.84 -13.20
CA LYS A 406 -21.98 6.63 -13.73
C LYS A 406 -20.52 6.92 -14.10
N TYR A 407 -19.62 6.01 -13.77
CA TYR A 407 -18.16 6.10 -13.88
C TYR A 407 -17.48 7.16 -12.99
N ASP A 408 -18.18 8.17 -12.50
CA ASP A 408 -17.62 9.21 -11.65
C ASP A 408 -17.80 8.89 -10.15
N ALA A 409 -18.81 8.07 -9.79
CA ALA A 409 -19.19 7.83 -8.40
C ALA A 409 -18.04 7.34 -7.51
N TRP A 410 -17.11 6.58 -8.08
CA TRP A 410 -15.95 6.04 -7.36
C TRP A 410 -14.61 6.64 -7.82
N CYS A 411 -14.66 7.66 -8.70
CA CYS A 411 -13.47 8.36 -9.16
C CYS A 411 -13.04 9.40 -8.12
N VAL A 412 -12.19 8.96 -7.22
CA VAL A 412 -11.63 9.76 -6.13
C VAL A 412 -10.12 9.77 -6.17
N SER A 413 -9.52 10.72 -5.49
CA SER A 413 -8.10 10.67 -5.14
C SER A 413 -7.91 9.94 -3.81
N VAL A 414 -6.78 9.28 -3.66
CA VAL A 414 -6.42 8.52 -2.47
C VAL A 414 -5.07 9.00 -1.96
N PRO A 415 -4.94 9.36 -0.67
CA PRO A 415 -3.65 9.77 -0.11
C PRO A 415 -2.71 8.56 -0.01
N LEU A 416 -1.48 8.73 -0.49
CA LEU A 416 -0.38 7.79 -0.34
C LEU A 416 0.56 8.20 0.80
N MET A 417 0.54 9.49 1.14
CA MET A 417 1.30 10.07 2.24
C MET A 417 0.63 11.35 2.72
N ARG A 418 0.50 11.49 4.04
CA ARG A 418 -0.07 12.66 4.70
C ARG A 418 0.84 13.17 5.82
N ILE A 419 0.72 14.45 6.14
CA ILE A 419 1.51 15.07 7.23
C ILE A 419 1.21 14.44 8.59
N GLU A 420 -0.01 13.95 8.82
CA GLU A 420 -0.40 13.31 10.08
C GLU A 420 0.46 12.07 10.36
N GLU A 421 0.78 11.29 9.34
CA GLU A 421 1.73 10.19 9.46
C GLU A 421 3.12 10.68 9.89
N MET A 422 3.60 11.75 9.26
CA MET A 422 4.91 12.32 9.58
C MET A 422 4.95 12.87 11.01
N LYS A 423 3.85 13.44 11.52
CA LYS A 423 3.72 13.86 12.91
C LYS A 423 3.84 12.70 13.89
N LEU A 424 3.20 11.58 13.56
CA LEU A 424 3.26 10.38 14.40
C LEU A 424 4.62 9.68 14.32
N ILE A 425 5.30 9.69 13.15
CA ILE A 425 6.69 9.23 13.05
C ILE A 425 7.62 10.11 13.88
N GLU A 426 7.47 11.45 13.80
CA GLU A 426 8.25 12.39 14.62
C GLU A 426 8.08 12.11 16.11
N ALA A 427 6.82 11.96 16.57
CA ALA A 427 6.53 11.70 17.97
C ALA A 427 7.13 10.37 18.44
N GLU A 428 6.96 9.29 17.68
CA GLU A 428 7.52 7.98 18.01
C GLU A 428 9.05 8.03 18.07
N ALA A 429 9.67 8.54 17.01
CA ALA A 429 11.13 8.61 16.92
C ALA A 429 11.76 9.51 18.00
N ALA A 430 11.12 10.62 18.33
CA ALA A 430 11.54 11.48 19.44
C ALA A 430 11.42 10.77 20.79
N GLY A 431 10.31 10.04 21.01
CA GLY A 431 10.06 9.36 22.27
C GLY A 431 10.95 8.13 22.49
N MET A 432 11.38 7.49 21.44
CA MET A 432 12.36 6.40 21.52
C MET A 432 13.77 6.90 21.89
N GLN A 433 14.06 8.17 21.72
CA GLN A 433 15.29 8.82 22.17
C GLN A 433 15.14 9.50 23.54
N ASP A 434 13.97 10.11 23.79
CA ASP A 434 13.57 10.79 25.01
C ASP A 434 12.03 10.71 25.14
N GLU A 435 11.55 9.83 26.00
CA GLU A 435 10.12 9.56 26.14
C GLU A 435 9.32 10.81 26.56
N ALA A 436 9.90 11.67 27.40
CA ALA A 436 9.21 12.90 27.81
C ALA A 436 8.98 13.85 26.62
N ARG A 437 9.97 13.98 25.75
CA ARG A 437 9.86 14.77 24.51
C ARG A 437 8.85 14.15 23.53
N GLY A 438 8.87 12.83 23.37
CA GLY A 438 7.90 12.12 22.53
C GLY A 438 6.46 12.29 23.01
N LYS A 439 6.22 12.23 24.33
CA LYS A 439 4.90 12.47 24.94
C LYS A 439 4.38 13.87 24.60
N VAL A 440 5.22 14.90 24.71
CA VAL A 440 4.81 16.28 24.35
C VAL A 440 4.35 16.37 22.89
N LEU A 441 5.07 15.75 21.96
CA LEU A 441 4.71 15.74 20.55
C LEU A 441 3.43 14.93 20.27
N LEU A 442 3.30 13.77 20.91
CA LEU A 442 2.11 12.92 20.81
C LEU A 442 0.87 13.63 21.34
N GLU A 443 0.95 14.26 22.53
CA GLU A 443 -0.14 15.02 23.11
C GLU A 443 -0.53 16.22 22.24
N ALA A 444 0.45 16.92 21.67
CA ALA A 444 0.19 18.03 20.76
C ALA A 444 -0.59 17.59 19.52
N PHE A 445 -0.26 16.42 18.97
CA PHE A 445 -1.02 15.80 17.87
C PHE A 445 -2.42 15.39 18.35
N ALA A 446 -2.50 14.57 19.39
CA ALA A 446 -3.73 13.95 19.86
C ALA A 446 -4.80 14.97 20.26
N LYS A 447 -4.40 16.07 20.92
CA LYS A 447 -5.32 17.17 21.30
C LYS A 447 -5.93 17.91 20.11
N THR A 448 -5.38 17.77 18.91
CA THR A 448 -6.03 18.26 17.68
C THR A 448 -7.16 17.36 17.21
N ARG A 449 -7.25 16.12 17.71
CA ARG A 449 -8.27 15.10 17.38
C ARG A 449 -9.29 14.96 18.51
N ASP A 450 -8.80 14.92 19.73
CA ASP A 450 -9.58 14.84 20.96
C ASP A 450 -9.13 15.97 21.92
N PRO A 451 -9.91 17.05 22.10
CA PRO A 451 -9.56 18.12 23.04
C PRO A 451 -9.40 17.66 24.48
N GLN A 452 -9.97 16.51 24.85
CA GLN A 452 -9.89 15.91 26.18
C GLN A 452 -8.85 14.78 26.28
N TYR A 453 -8.01 14.62 25.25
CA TYR A 453 -6.99 13.57 25.25
C TYR A 453 -6.15 13.57 26.52
N ALA A 454 -6.04 12.39 27.11
CA ALA A 454 -5.17 12.12 28.26
C ALA A 454 -4.22 10.97 27.91
N TYR A 455 -2.92 11.21 28.06
CA TYR A 455 -1.90 10.19 27.83
C TYR A 455 -2.09 8.98 28.77
N GLY A 456 -1.85 7.79 28.26
CA GLY A 456 -1.91 6.55 29.03
C GLY A 456 -3.29 5.90 29.10
N THR A 457 -4.26 6.37 28.32
CA THR A 457 -5.61 5.81 28.27
C THR A 457 -5.84 4.85 27.11
N HIS A 458 -4.90 4.74 26.15
CA HIS A 458 -5.01 3.91 24.94
C HIS A 458 -3.87 2.87 24.87
N THR A 459 -3.61 2.23 26.00
CA THR A 459 -2.52 1.27 26.15
C THR A 459 -3.03 -0.18 26.17
N ASP A 460 -4.05 -0.47 25.39
CA ASP A 460 -4.65 -1.80 25.31
C ASP A 460 -3.61 -2.90 25.35
N ALA A 461 -3.87 -3.88 26.19
CA ALA A 461 -3.04 -5.07 26.24
C ALA A 461 -3.18 -5.84 24.93
N TYR A 462 -2.06 -6.05 24.29
CA TYR A 462 -1.92 -7.01 23.21
C TYR A 462 -1.33 -8.30 23.77
N TYR A 463 -1.43 -9.38 23.03
CA TYR A 463 -0.92 -10.68 23.49
C TYR A 463 0.55 -10.66 23.90
N ASN A 464 1.34 -9.77 23.34
CA ASN A 464 2.74 -9.62 23.72
C ASN A 464 3.07 -8.17 24.14
N ASN A 465 4.06 -8.05 25.02
CA ASN A 465 4.60 -6.78 25.51
C ASN A 465 5.87 -6.40 24.75
N SER A 466 5.89 -6.58 23.42
CA SER A 466 7.06 -6.28 22.58
C SER A 466 7.42 -4.79 22.53
N THR A 467 6.53 -3.93 23.01
CA THR A 467 6.69 -2.46 22.96
C THR A 467 6.39 -1.82 24.31
N SER A 468 6.93 -0.61 24.51
CA SER A 468 6.63 0.21 25.69
C SER A 468 5.19 0.74 25.68
N LEU A 469 4.71 1.23 26.83
CA LEU A 469 3.42 1.92 26.92
C LEU A 469 3.36 3.12 25.98
N PHE A 470 4.45 3.86 25.85
CA PHE A 470 4.55 4.99 24.92
C PHE A 470 4.36 4.56 23.46
N GLN A 471 5.05 3.50 23.02
CA GLN A 471 4.88 2.99 21.66
C GLN A 471 3.47 2.45 21.41
N ASN A 472 2.83 1.83 22.40
CA ASN A 472 1.44 1.37 22.29
C ASN A 472 0.48 2.56 22.11
N GLU A 473 0.70 3.65 22.83
CA GLU A 473 -0.10 4.88 22.71
C GLU A 473 0.06 5.53 21.32
N VAL A 474 1.29 5.62 20.81
CA VAL A 474 1.56 6.08 19.43
C VAL A 474 0.90 5.14 18.42
N TRP A 475 1.03 3.84 18.60
CA TRP A 475 0.42 2.87 17.69
C TRP A 475 -1.10 2.96 17.68
N TRP A 476 -1.74 3.17 18.84
CA TRP A 476 -3.18 3.41 18.90
C TRP A 476 -3.57 4.65 18.06
N GLN A 477 -2.83 5.75 18.19
CA GLN A 477 -3.07 6.95 17.38
C GLN A 477 -2.94 6.64 15.88
N ARG A 478 -1.95 5.85 15.47
CA ARG A 478 -1.76 5.44 14.08
C ARG A 478 -2.90 4.56 13.58
N ARG A 479 -3.36 3.60 14.37
CA ARG A 479 -4.47 2.70 14.01
C ARG A 479 -5.77 3.46 13.73
N VAL A 480 -6.07 4.49 14.50
CA VAL A 480 -7.27 5.32 14.31
C VAL A 480 -7.08 6.34 13.18
N GLU A 481 -5.96 7.06 13.19
CA GLU A 481 -5.69 8.12 12.20
C GLU A 481 -5.53 7.58 10.79
N LEU A 482 -4.75 6.51 10.63
CA LEU A 482 -4.36 5.96 9.33
C LEU A 482 -5.21 4.74 8.93
N TRP A 483 -6.34 4.52 9.57
CA TRP A 483 -7.26 3.43 9.26
C TRP A 483 -7.65 3.44 7.78
N GLY A 484 -7.49 2.32 7.10
CA GLY A 484 -7.79 2.17 5.68
C GLY A 484 -6.74 2.76 4.73
N GLU A 485 -5.55 3.16 5.23
CA GLU A 485 -4.48 3.76 4.42
C GLU A 485 -3.26 2.83 4.24
N GLY A 486 -3.41 1.54 4.58
CA GLY A 486 -2.44 0.48 4.26
C GLY A 486 -1.26 0.35 5.22
N PHE A 487 -1.42 0.76 6.49
CA PHE A 487 -0.33 0.74 7.47
C PHE A 487 -0.40 -0.40 8.48
N ALA A 488 -1.56 -1.07 8.64
CA ALA A 488 -1.75 -2.00 9.75
C ALA A 488 -0.71 -3.13 9.79
N THR A 489 -0.51 -3.84 8.68
CA THR A 489 0.49 -4.94 8.62
C THR A 489 1.90 -4.44 8.86
N PHE A 490 2.26 -3.27 8.34
CA PHE A 490 3.60 -2.72 8.53
C PHE A 490 3.86 -2.35 9.99
N ASP A 491 2.89 -1.72 10.66
CA ASP A 491 3.02 -1.40 12.08
C ASP A 491 3.02 -2.67 12.95
N ILE A 492 2.15 -3.65 12.68
CA ILE A 492 2.12 -4.93 13.37
C ILE A 492 3.47 -5.66 13.24
N LYS A 493 4.03 -5.71 12.03
CA LYS A 493 5.33 -6.35 11.76
C LYS A 493 6.47 -5.64 12.48
N ARG A 494 6.66 -4.33 12.25
CA ARG A 494 7.78 -3.59 12.85
C ARG A 494 7.75 -3.57 14.38
N LEU A 495 6.55 -3.62 14.97
CA LEU A 495 6.34 -3.69 16.41
C LEU A 495 6.27 -5.13 16.95
N ASN A 496 6.40 -6.12 16.07
CA ASN A 496 6.35 -7.55 16.38
C ASN A 496 5.12 -7.94 17.22
N LYS A 497 3.93 -7.52 16.77
CA LYS A 497 2.66 -7.76 17.48
C LYS A 497 1.94 -8.99 16.97
N GLY A 498 1.20 -9.65 17.84
CA GLY A 498 0.09 -10.54 17.49
C GLY A 498 -1.17 -9.76 17.11
N ILE A 499 -2.22 -10.48 16.74
CA ILE A 499 -3.54 -9.90 16.44
C ILE A 499 -4.62 -10.52 17.34
N ILE A 500 -5.69 -9.76 17.55
CA ILE A 500 -6.87 -10.20 18.31
C ILE A 500 -8.11 -9.91 17.48
N ARG A 501 -8.76 -10.97 16.97
CA ARG A 501 -10.03 -10.89 16.24
C ARG A 501 -11.16 -11.65 16.96
N SER A 502 -10.84 -12.56 17.89
CA SER A 502 -11.79 -13.32 18.69
C SER A 502 -11.85 -12.76 20.11
N TYR A 503 -12.99 -12.18 20.47
CA TYR A 503 -13.33 -11.65 21.79
C TYR A 503 -14.85 -11.58 21.95
N ALA A 504 -15.35 -11.35 23.15
CA ALA A 504 -16.78 -11.25 23.41
C ALA A 504 -17.40 -10.05 22.66
N GLY A 505 -18.40 -10.30 21.82
CA GLY A 505 -19.07 -9.27 21.03
C GLY A 505 -18.33 -8.77 19.78
N THR A 506 -17.28 -9.47 19.36
CA THR A 506 -16.56 -9.14 18.11
C THR A 506 -17.46 -9.07 16.89
N ASN A 507 -17.18 -8.14 15.99
CA ASN A 507 -17.83 -8.05 14.67
C ASN A 507 -17.00 -8.70 13.54
N HIS A 508 -15.89 -9.35 13.86
CA HIS A 508 -15.19 -10.19 12.89
C HIS A 508 -16.04 -11.38 12.45
N LEU A 509 -15.90 -11.81 11.18
CA LEU A 509 -16.59 -12.98 10.66
C LEU A 509 -16.06 -14.26 11.35
N GLU A 510 -16.95 -15.23 11.58
CA GLU A 510 -16.63 -16.47 12.30
C GLU A 510 -15.42 -17.22 11.74
N ASN A 511 -15.30 -17.25 10.41
CA ASN A 511 -14.20 -17.90 9.70
C ASN A 511 -12.87 -17.11 9.73
N ALA A 512 -12.81 -16.02 10.48
CA ALA A 512 -11.62 -15.17 10.62
C ALA A 512 -11.37 -14.71 12.06
N ARG A 513 -12.06 -15.27 13.04
CA ARG A 513 -11.90 -14.97 14.48
C ARG A 513 -10.66 -15.65 15.05
N TRP A 514 -9.51 -15.23 14.57
CA TRP A 514 -8.23 -15.75 14.98
C TRP A 514 -7.53 -14.81 15.94
N ASN A 515 -6.85 -15.40 16.91
CA ASN A 515 -5.95 -14.70 17.83
C ASN A 515 -4.56 -15.28 17.70
N THR A 516 -3.55 -14.44 17.57
CA THR A 516 -2.15 -14.87 17.54
C THR A 516 -1.36 -14.14 18.61
N GLN A 517 -0.52 -14.86 19.38
CA GLN A 517 0.37 -14.24 20.35
C GLN A 517 1.60 -13.64 19.69
N GLU A 518 2.04 -14.24 18.59
CA GLU A 518 3.17 -13.81 17.78
C GLU A 518 2.69 -13.18 16.48
N LEU A 519 3.62 -12.60 15.73
CA LEU A 519 3.37 -12.09 14.40
C LEU A 519 2.67 -13.14 13.53
N PRO A 520 1.51 -12.84 12.94
CA PRO A 520 0.82 -13.78 12.07
C PRO A 520 1.68 -14.21 10.88
N ASN A 521 1.76 -15.52 10.62
CA ASN A 521 2.60 -16.06 9.56
C ASN A 521 2.15 -15.66 8.14
N TRP A 522 0.88 -15.33 7.96
CA TRP A 522 0.36 -14.84 6.66
C TRP A 522 0.77 -13.41 6.33
N MET A 523 1.32 -12.65 7.25
CA MET A 523 1.91 -11.33 7.00
C MET A 523 3.35 -11.41 6.45
N VAL A 524 3.90 -12.61 6.34
CA VAL A 524 5.16 -12.90 5.64
C VAL A 524 4.79 -13.51 4.29
N TRP A 525 4.71 -12.67 3.26
CA TRP A 525 4.19 -13.09 1.97
C TRP A 525 5.10 -14.10 1.27
N THR A 526 4.51 -15.12 0.66
CA THR A 526 5.22 -16.10 -0.15
C THR A 526 5.55 -15.53 -1.52
N PHE A 527 6.67 -15.95 -2.09
CA PHE A 527 7.01 -15.62 -3.47
C PHE A 527 6.17 -16.47 -4.43
N ILE A 528 5.90 -15.92 -5.62
CA ILE A 528 5.15 -16.66 -6.63
C ILE A 528 5.92 -17.89 -7.08
N GLY A 529 5.20 -18.97 -7.43
CA GLY A 529 5.81 -20.22 -7.87
C GLY A 529 6.70 -20.05 -9.10
N THR A 530 6.30 -19.22 -10.05
CA THR A 530 7.10 -18.97 -11.27
C THR A 530 8.45 -18.30 -10.98
N GLU A 531 8.57 -17.48 -9.96
CA GLU A 531 9.88 -16.94 -9.55
C GLU A 531 10.73 -18.03 -8.93
N ALA A 532 10.16 -18.85 -8.03
CA ALA A 532 10.87 -19.96 -7.42
C ALA A 532 11.37 -20.99 -8.46
N ASP A 533 10.56 -21.23 -9.50
CA ASP A 533 10.90 -22.19 -10.56
C ASP A 533 11.99 -21.68 -11.52
N ASN A 534 12.11 -20.37 -11.71
CA ASN A 534 13.01 -19.76 -12.71
C ASN A 534 14.20 -19.01 -12.11
N ASN A 535 14.26 -18.84 -10.81
CA ASN A 535 15.35 -18.18 -10.10
C ASN A 535 16.00 -19.15 -9.11
N GLY A 536 17.09 -19.80 -9.52
CA GLY A 536 17.81 -20.80 -8.71
C GLY A 536 18.50 -20.24 -7.45
N GLY A 537 18.63 -18.92 -7.32
CA GLY A 537 19.20 -18.27 -6.13
C GLY A 537 18.19 -17.93 -5.04
N MET A 538 16.88 -18.07 -5.33
CA MET A 538 15.85 -17.63 -4.40
C MET A 538 15.48 -18.72 -3.38
N THR A 539 15.39 -18.32 -2.10
CA THR A 539 14.80 -19.13 -1.02
C THR A 539 13.36 -18.69 -0.76
N GLN A 540 12.42 -19.64 -0.74
CA GLN A 540 11.00 -19.38 -0.54
C GLN A 540 10.70 -19.05 0.93
N ASN A 541 9.75 -18.16 1.19
CA ASN A 541 9.12 -18.04 2.49
C ASN A 541 8.15 -19.22 2.73
N PRO A 542 7.96 -19.67 3.97
CA PRO A 542 6.99 -20.71 4.29
C PRO A 542 5.59 -20.34 3.79
N ASN A 543 4.84 -21.33 3.30
CA ASN A 543 3.43 -21.11 3.03
C ASN A 543 2.69 -20.81 4.34
N PRO A 544 1.79 -19.82 4.35
CA PRO A 544 1.02 -19.51 5.54
C PRO A 544 0.08 -20.66 5.89
N VAL A 545 -0.11 -20.85 7.20
CA VAL A 545 -1.03 -21.84 7.74
C VAL A 545 -2.24 -21.10 8.29
N GLN A 546 -3.42 -21.52 7.86
CA GLN A 546 -4.67 -20.96 8.39
C GLN A 546 -4.81 -21.41 9.87
N PRO A 547 -4.97 -20.46 10.81
CA PRO A 547 -5.26 -20.81 12.20
C PRO A 547 -6.61 -21.52 12.32
N ASP A 548 -6.80 -22.21 13.44
CA ASP A 548 -8.12 -22.72 13.81
C ASP A 548 -9.10 -21.57 14.01
N THR A 549 -10.34 -21.77 13.53
CA THR A 549 -11.40 -20.74 13.64
C THR A 549 -11.95 -20.59 15.06
N ASP A 550 -11.57 -21.49 15.97
CA ASP A 550 -12.05 -21.56 17.34
C ASP A 550 -11.05 -20.99 18.37
N SER A 551 -10.38 -19.90 18.02
CA SER A 551 -9.54 -19.20 19.02
C SER A 551 -10.39 -18.80 20.22
N ASN A 552 -9.93 -19.12 21.43
CA ASN A 552 -10.59 -18.71 22.66
C ASN A 552 -10.76 -17.18 22.68
N PRO A 553 -11.94 -16.67 23.10
CA PRO A 553 -12.16 -15.25 23.20
C PRO A 553 -11.12 -14.58 24.10
N TYR A 554 -10.51 -13.50 23.62
CA TYR A 554 -9.59 -12.70 24.41
C TYR A 554 -10.37 -11.93 25.50
N PRO A 555 -9.93 -11.92 26.74
CA PRO A 555 -10.59 -11.22 27.84
C PRO A 555 -10.15 -9.76 27.89
N PHE A 556 -10.76 -8.89 27.09
CA PHE A 556 -10.54 -7.44 27.20
C PHE A 556 -11.06 -6.86 28.51
#